data_6bc69a5d8ab15c5102df0a498e7b61a2
#
_entry.id   6bc69a5d8ab15c5102df0a498e7b61a2
#
_cell.length_a   1.000
_cell.length_b   1.000
_cell.length_c   1.000
_cell.angle_alpha   90.00
_cell.angle_beta   90.00
_cell.angle_gamma   90.00
#
_symmetry.space_group_name_H-M   'P 1'
#
loop_
_entity.id
_entity.type
_entity.pdbx_description
1 polymer ?
#
loop_
_entity_poly.entity_id
_entity_poly.type
_entity_poly.pdbx_seq_one_letter_code
_entity_poly.pdbx_strand_id
1 'polypeptide(L)'
;AATAKKYQLSVGQTIRILFQGPSREFRIVGIAGFGTADNLGRATLALFDTATAHQVLDKVGVVDEIDVIADPGVSDTELRARIQDALPTGVEAVTSTTVADENSQALKEALGFFRTALLVFAFIALFVGAFIIFNTFSIIVAQRMRELALLRTLGATRRQVMTSVIVEAFAVGLFASVLGIVAGIGIALGLQGLLAAFNIDLPSTSPQLEPRTIIVALLIGTVVTVLSSILPAWRAAKVAPVQALRESQETGAAGSWGRRLVVGLLVTAGGMAALLYGLFGTPSSTAILIGAGAAATFIGIAILSPLVARPIAAVIGAPIRRLGVQGMLGRENAMRNPRRSASTAAALMIGLGLVAMVAILAASLKASFDAALNETLKADLILSTSSSLPFSPDAAARTRRVPGVAAASEFRQGGFRVNGSTAFLTAVDPSTVEQVTSLKESPGSIQSLADGDVLVFDDVATKNGWAVGDTLPAAFGTLGRTSLTIGGTYDENRLVGNYVVSLETYGKFFPEQLDTFVMVKLQPGADLHAVQG
;
A
#
# COMPACT_ATOMS: atom_id res chain seq x y z
N ALA A 1 10.55 20.04 19.79
CA ALA A 1 9.90 21.35 19.56
C ALA A 1 8.40 21.20 19.34
N ALA A 2 7.92 20.29 18.47
CA ALA A 2 6.47 20.13 18.20
C ALA A 2 5.64 19.82 19.46
N THR A 3 6.10 18.91 20.32
CA THR A 3 5.42 18.61 21.60
C THR A 3 5.35 19.82 22.50
N ALA A 4 6.43 20.59 22.61
CA ALA A 4 6.45 21.80 23.42
C ALA A 4 5.42 22.82 22.91
N LYS A 5 5.31 23.01 21.59
CA LYS A 5 4.32 23.88 20.95
C LYS A 5 2.89 23.38 21.18
N LYS A 6 2.64 22.08 21.02
CA LYS A 6 1.31 21.45 21.19
C LYS A 6 0.78 21.61 22.61
N TYR A 7 1.62 21.43 23.62
CA TYR A 7 1.25 21.48 25.04
C TYR A 7 1.65 22.81 25.72
N GLN A 8 2.06 23.81 24.93
CA GLN A 8 2.45 25.15 25.40
C GLN A 8 3.54 25.11 26.49
N LEU A 9 4.49 24.17 26.35
CA LEU A 9 5.59 24.03 27.28
C LEU A 9 6.66 25.08 27.02
N SER A 10 7.21 25.66 28.08
CA SER A 10 8.25 26.69 28.02
C SER A 10 9.45 26.36 28.89
N VAL A 11 10.62 26.91 28.54
CA VAL A 11 11.83 26.80 29.35
C VAL A 11 11.59 27.43 30.73
N GLY A 12 11.98 26.72 31.78
CA GLY A 12 11.74 27.10 33.19
C GLY A 12 10.51 26.44 33.81
N GLN A 13 9.59 25.90 33.03
CA GLN A 13 8.40 25.21 33.51
C GLN A 13 8.75 23.82 34.09
N THR A 14 8.05 23.40 35.13
CA THR A 14 8.16 22.06 35.69
C THR A 14 7.12 21.14 35.06
N ILE A 15 7.57 19.96 34.61
CA ILE A 15 6.71 18.90 34.08
C ILE A 15 6.91 17.63 34.90
N ARG A 16 5.84 16.83 34.98
CA ARG A 16 5.89 15.51 35.61
C ARG A 16 6.05 14.44 34.51
N ILE A 17 7.07 13.60 34.66
CA ILE A 17 7.36 12.51 33.71
C ILE A 17 7.17 11.20 34.47
N LEU A 18 6.41 10.27 33.84
CA LEU A 18 6.28 8.90 34.31
C LEU A 18 7.42 8.06 33.74
N PHE A 19 8.04 7.27 34.61
CA PHE A 19 9.02 6.25 34.28
C PHE A 19 8.50 4.87 34.69
N GLN A 20 9.33 3.84 34.64
CA GLN A 20 9.01 2.51 35.18
C GLN A 20 8.72 2.51 36.69
N GLY A 21 9.20 3.51 37.40
CA GLY A 21 8.95 3.77 38.83
C GLY A 21 7.98 4.95 39.05
N PRO A 22 7.97 5.55 40.25
CA PRO A 22 7.11 6.68 40.54
C PRO A 22 7.44 7.88 39.67
N SER A 23 6.40 8.64 39.29
CA SER A 23 6.57 9.86 38.50
C SER A 23 7.46 10.88 39.22
N ARG A 24 8.34 11.54 38.49
CA ARG A 24 9.25 12.57 38.99
C ARG A 24 9.00 13.91 38.28
N GLU A 25 9.30 14.99 38.96
CA GLU A 25 9.17 16.34 38.44
C GLU A 25 10.52 16.84 37.92
N PHE A 26 10.51 17.41 36.72
CA PHE A 26 11.69 17.96 36.07
C PHE A 26 11.41 19.36 35.54
N ARG A 27 12.40 20.24 35.66
CA ARG A 27 12.34 21.56 35.08
C ARG A 27 12.89 21.54 33.64
N ILE A 28 12.12 22.09 32.70
CA ILE A 28 12.57 22.23 31.32
C ILE A 28 13.70 23.25 31.26
N VAL A 29 14.87 22.83 30.82
CA VAL A 29 16.05 23.70 30.65
C VAL A 29 16.27 24.12 29.21
N GLY A 30 15.66 23.42 28.25
CA GLY A 30 15.76 23.72 26.82
C GLY A 30 14.72 22.97 26.00
N ILE A 31 14.48 23.43 24.79
CA ILE A 31 13.61 22.79 23.80
C ILE A 31 14.46 22.46 22.58
N ALA A 32 14.59 21.17 22.27
CA ALA A 32 15.33 20.68 21.11
C ALA A 32 14.42 20.48 19.91
N GLY A 33 14.93 20.72 18.71
CA GLY A 33 14.33 20.39 17.41
C GLY A 33 15.28 19.50 16.60
N PHE A 34 14.75 18.87 15.55
CA PHE A 34 15.54 18.00 14.66
C PHE A 34 15.60 18.64 13.26
N GLY A 35 16.67 19.39 12.99
CA GLY A 35 16.84 20.09 11.72
C GLY A 35 15.64 20.98 11.39
N THR A 36 15.06 20.80 10.21
CA THR A 36 13.83 21.50 9.79
C THR A 36 12.54 20.78 10.24
N ALA A 37 12.65 19.57 10.77
CA ALA A 37 11.51 18.80 11.26
C ALA A 37 11.44 18.91 12.79
N ASP A 38 10.36 19.46 13.29
CA ASP A 38 10.12 19.60 14.75
C ASP A 38 9.58 18.33 15.40
N ASN A 39 9.40 17.26 14.62
CA ASN A 39 8.74 16.03 15.04
C ASN A 39 9.40 14.80 14.40
N LEU A 40 9.68 13.77 15.22
CA LEU A 40 10.10 12.44 14.79
C LEU A 40 8.91 11.48 14.89
N GLY A 41 8.06 11.43 13.88
CA GLY A 41 6.99 10.43 13.78
C GLY A 41 6.02 10.39 14.98
N ARG A 42 5.63 11.55 15.56
CA ARG A 42 4.79 11.69 16.77
C ARG A 42 5.48 11.31 18.10
N ALA A 43 6.74 10.92 18.08
CA ALA A 43 7.44 10.62 19.32
C ALA A 43 7.70 11.91 20.14
N THR A 44 7.39 11.85 21.42
CA THR A 44 7.80 12.87 22.39
C THR A 44 9.11 12.42 22.99
N LEU A 45 10.17 13.19 22.80
CA LEU A 45 11.49 12.91 23.37
C LEU A 45 11.74 13.83 24.56
N ALA A 46 12.10 13.23 25.69
CA ALA A 46 12.64 13.93 26.85
C ALA A 46 14.17 13.66 26.89
N LEU A 47 14.95 14.71 26.81
CA LEU A 47 16.42 14.63 26.83
C LEU A 47 16.91 14.93 28.23
N PHE A 48 17.73 14.04 28.77
CA PHE A 48 18.39 14.15 30.07
C PHE A 48 19.91 14.11 29.88
N ASP A 49 20.64 14.63 30.84
CA ASP A 49 22.05 14.27 30.97
C ASP A 49 22.20 12.78 31.31
N THR A 50 23.34 12.19 30.96
CA THR A 50 23.58 10.74 31.08
C THR A 50 23.39 10.23 32.51
N ALA A 51 23.85 11.00 33.51
CA ALA A 51 23.74 10.58 34.91
C ALA A 51 22.28 10.54 35.37
N THR A 52 21.50 11.56 35.02
CA THR A 52 20.04 11.59 35.29
C THR A 52 19.33 10.49 34.53
N ALA A 53 19.65 10.27 33.24
CA ALA A 53 19.06 9.20 32.44
C ALA A 53 19.29 7.83 33.08
N HIS A 54 20.52 7.52 33.48
CA HIS A 54 20.86 6.26 34.16
C HIS A 54 20.04 6.04 35.46
N GLN A 55 19.82 7.11 36.22
CA GLN A 55 19.06 7.02 37.46
C GLN A 55 17.54 6.85 37.24
N VAL A 56 16.97 7.50 36.25
CA VAL A 56 15.51 7.45 35.99
C VAL A 56 15.10 6.24 35.18
N LEU A 57 16.01 5.67 34.38
CA LEU A 57 15.79 4.47 33.59
C LEU A 57 16.32 3.20 34.29
N ASP A 58 16.95 3.33 35.46
CA ASP A 58 17.63 2.23 36.20
C ASP A 58 18.65 1.46 35.34
N LYS A 59 19.39 2.21 34.46
CA LYS A 59 20.39 1.69 33.51
C LYS A 59 21.79 2.16 33.87
N VAL A 60 22.24 1.91 35.11
CA VAL A 60 23.56 2.34 35.55
C VAL A 60 24.66 1.52 34.88
N GLY A 61 25.56 2.22 34.16
CA GLY A 61 26.71 1.59 33.52
C GLY A 61 26.44 0.88 32.18
N VAL A 62 25.21 0.99 31.66
CA VAL A 62 24.85 0.47 30.33
C VAL A 62 24.21 1.56 29.48
N VAL A 63 24.39 1.46 28.17
CA VAL A 63 23.81 2.35 27.16
C VAL A 63 23.21 1.49 26.05
N ASP A 64 22.17 1.98 25.41
CA ASP A 64 21.51 1.28 24.31
C ASP A 64 22.27 1.45 23.00
N GLU A 65 22.89 2.64 22.78
CA GLU A 65 23.58 3.01 21.56
C GLU A 65 24.72 3.98 21.88
N ILE A 66 25.80 3.91 21.11
CA ILE A 66 26.92 4.84 21.16
C ILE A 66 27.12 5.42 19.75
N ASP A 67 26.86 6.71 19.60
CA ASP A 67 27.13 7.44 18.36
C ASP A 67 28.59 7.89 18.33
N VAL A 68 29.28 7.56 17.23
CA VAL A 68 30.69 7.91 17.01
C VAL A 68 30.82 8.76 15.76
N ILE A 69 31.55 9.86 15.86
CA ILE A 69 31.87 10.75 14.74
C ILE A 69 33.32 10.52 14.33
N ALA A 70 33.53 10.31 13.03
CA ALA A 70 34.88 10.16 12.47
C ALA A 70 35.65 11.48 12.49
N ASP A 71 36.94 11.41 12.78
CA ASP A 71 37.85 12.55 12.59
C ASP A 71 37.98 12.91 11.10
N PRO A 72 38.30 14.18 10.78
CA PRO A 72 38.54 14.59 9.40
C PRO A 72 39.60 13.73 8.70
N GLY A 73 39.23 13.10 7.60
CA GLY A 73 40.11 12.24 6.79
C GLY A 73 40.01 10.74 7.07
N VAL A 74 39.25 10.32 8.07
CA VAL A 74 38.94 8.89 8.33
C VAL A 74 37.58 8.54 7.68
N SER A 75 37.57 7.49 6.88
CA SER A 75 36.30 7.03 6.29
C SER A 75 35.48 6.25 7.30
N ASP A 76 34.13 6.34 7.19
CA ASP A 76 33.20 5.62 8.07
C ASP A 76 33.42 4.10 8.06
N THR A 77 33.80 3.54 6.92
CA THR A 77 34.08 2.10 6.77
C THR A 77 35.38 1.70 7.48
N GLU A 78 36.41 2.55 7.46
CA GLU A 78 37.66 2.31 8.17
C GLU A 78 37.46 2.45 9.67
N LEU A 79 36.76 3.51 10.12
CA LEU A 79 36.44 3.71 11.52
C LEU A 79 35.62 2.54 12.07
N ARG A 80 34.59 2.11 11.33
CA ARG A 80 33.78 0.94 11.67
C ARG A 80 34.66 -0.31 11.89
N ALA A 81 35.58 -0.60 10.99
CA ALA A 81 36.45 -1.78 11.12
C ALA A 81 37.32 -1.71 12.40
N ARG A 82 37.92 -0.56 12.66
CA ARG A 82 38.76 -0.35 13.87
C ARG A 82 37.93 -0.49 15.15
N ILE A 83 36.71 0.05 15.17
CA ILE A 83 35.83 -0.06 16.33
C ILE A 83 35.40 -1.52 16.52
N GLN A 84 35.01 -2.22 15.43
CA GLN A 84 34.54 -3.61 15.49
C GLN A 84 35.60 -4.55 16.12
N ASP A 85 36.86 -4.33 15.83
CA ASP A 85 37.98 -5.12 16.40
C ASP A 85 38.14 -4.90 17.92
N ALA A 86 37.71 -3.76 18.43
CA ALA A 86 37.77 -3.41 19.85
C ALA A 86 36.52 -3.76 20.65
N LEU A 87 35.39 -4.12 19.97
CA LEU A 87 34.14 -4.40 20.64
C LEU A 87 34.08 -5.82 21.20
N PRO A 88 33.38 -6.01 22.35
CA PRO A 88 33.11 -7.34 22.87
C PRO A 88 32.18 -8.13 21.93
N THR A 89 32.21 -9.45 22.07
CA THR A 89 31.30 -10.34 21.33
C THR A 89 29.84 -9.99 21.64
N GLY A 90 29.05 -9.75 20.57
CA GLY A 90 27.63 -9.39 20.70
C GLY A 90 27.31 -7.93 20.44
N VAL A 91 28.31 -7.08 20.35
CA VAL A 91 28.15 -5.67 19.95
C VAL A 91 28.69 -5.51 18.53
N GLU A 92 27.97 -4.77 17.70
CA GLU A 92 28.35 -4.54 16.31
C GLU A 92 28.46 -3.04 16.02
N ALA A 93 29.52 -2.66 15.33
CA ALA A 93 29.65 -1.32 14.77
C ALA A 93 28.98 -1.29 13.39
N VAL A 94 28.04 -0.39 13.20
CA VAL A 94 27.35 -0.17 11.92
C VAL A 94 27.53 1.28 11.47
N THR A 95 27.62 1.51 10.17
CA THR A 95 27.67 2.88 9.66
C THR A 95 26.27 3.49 9.65
N SER A 96 26.18 4.81 9.78
CA SER A 96 24.91 5.55 9.69
C SER A 96 24.16 5.28 8.37
N THR A 97 24.91 5.06 7.28
CA THR A 97 24.35 4.68 5.98
C THR A 97 23.71 3.30 6.02
N THR A 98 24.33 2.32 6.69
CA THR A 98 23.75 0.98 6.84
C THR A 98 22.44 1.02 7.65
N VAL A 99 22.42 1.75 8.77
CA VAL A 99 21.20 1.92 9.59
C VAL A 99 20.10 2.63 8.79
N ALA A 100 20.45 3.67 8.04
CA ALA A 100 19.50 4.39 7.19
C ALA A 100 18.94 3.50 6.08
N ASP A 101 19.79 2.66 5.48
CA ASP A 101 19.38 1.71 4.43
C ASP A 101 18.48 0.61 4.98
N GLU A 102 18.79 0.01 6.13
CA GLU A 102 17.96 -0.99 6.81
C GLU A 102 16.57 -0.41 7.16
N ASN A 103 16.54 0.78 7.78
CA ASN A 103 15.29 1.45 8.10
C ASN A 103 14.48 1.83 6.83
N SER A 104 15.18 2.27 5.77
CA SER A 104 14.55 2.57 4.48
C SER A 104 14.00 1.31 3.81
N GLN A 105 14.72 0.19 3.94
CA GLN A 105 14.29 -1.10 3.40
C GLN A 105 13.04 -1.61 4.13
N ALA A 106 13.05 -1.61 5.46
CA ALA A 106 11.88 -1.99 6.27
C ALA A 106 10.65 -1.13 5.93
N LEU A 107 10.84 0.19 5.77
CA LEU A 107 9.77 1.10 5.35
C LEU A 107 9.29 0.82 3.93
N LYS A 108 10.21 0.55 2.98
CA LYS A 108 9.86 0.18 1.59
C LYS A 108 9.06 -1.13 1.53
N GLU A 109 9.40 -2.11 2.35
CA GLU A 109 8.68 -3.37 2.45
C GLU A 109 7.29 -3.17 3.05
N ALA A 110 7.18 -2.43 4.16
CA ALA A 110 5.89 -2.10 4.76
C ALA A 110 4.97 -1.31 3.83
N LEU A 111 5.53 -0.39 3.02
CA LEU A 111 4.80 0.40 2.04
C LEU A 111 4.67 -0.28 0.67
N GLY A 112 5.28 -1.44 0.47
CA GLY A 112 5.32 -2.16 -0.82
C GLY A 112 3.93 -2.47 -1.37
N PHE A 113 3.02 -2.89 -0.50
CA PHE A 113 1.62 -3.12 -0.85
C PHE A 113 0.95 -1.84 -1.41
N PHE A 114 1.07 -0.73 -0.69
CA PHE A 114 0.48 0.55 -1.12
C PHE A 114 1.07 1.05 -2.44
N ARG A 115 2.40 0.93 -2.60
CA ARG A 115 3.07 1.27 -3.85
C ARG A 115 2.53 0.45 -5.02
N THR A 116 2.40 -0.86 -4.84
CA THR A 116 1.89 -1.76 -5.88
C THR A 116 0.44 -1.45 -6.21
N ALA A 117 -0.42 -1.24 -5.21
CA ALA A 117 -1.81 -0.87 -5.40
C ALA A 117 -1.95 0.46 -6.16
N LEU A 118 -1.18 1.49 -5.79
CA LEU A 118 -1.17 2.77 -6.49
C LEU A 118 -0.66 2.67 -7.93
N LEU A 119 0.36 1.85 -8.20
CA LEU A 119 0.84 1.60 -9.56
C LEU A 119 -0.22 0.89 -10.42
N VAL A 120 -0.89 -0.12 -9.89
CA VAL A 120 -2.00 -0.80 -10.59
C VAL A 120 -3.10 0.19 -10.90
N PHE A 121 -3.49 1.03 -9.94
CA PHE A 121 -4.48 2.08 -10.13
C PHE A 121 -4.05 3.08 -11.23
N ALA A 122 -2.79 3.52 -11.21
CA ALA A 122 -2.23 4.43 -12.21
C ALA A 122 -2.25 3.82 -13.61
N PHE A 123 -1.91 2.53 -13.76
CA PHE A 123 -1.99 1.83 -15.04
C PHE A 123 -3.42 1.70 -15.55
N ILE A 124 -4.38 1.41 -14.68
CA ILE A 124 -5.80 1.36 -15.05
C ILE A 124 -6.29 2.74 -15.49
N ALA A 125 -5.97 3.79 -14.72
CA ALA A 125 -6.32 5.16 -15.07
C ALA A 125 -5.71 5.60 -16.42
N LEU A 126 -4.45 5.22 -16.67
CA LEU A 126 -3.76 5.47 -17.93
C LEU A 126 -4.43 4.76 -19.10
N PHE A 127 -4.79 3.48 -18.93
CA PHE A 127 -5.51 2.69 -19.93
C PHE A 127 -6.88 3.31 -20.26
N VAL A 128 -7.61 3.71 -19.23
CA VAL A 128 -8.91 4.41 -19.35
C VAL A 128 -8.73 5.74 -20.10
N GLY A 129 -7.74 6.53 -19.71
CA GLY A 129 -7.41 7.80 -20.35
C GLY A 129 -7.06 7.61 -21.83
N ALA A 130 -6.21 6.63 -22.15
CA ALA A 130 -5.84 6.30 -23.53
C ALA A 130 -7.07 5.92 -24.38
N PHE A 131 -8.00 5.14 -23.80
CA PHE A 131 -9.22 4.75 -24.50
C PHE A 131 -10.15 5.95 -24.76
N ILE A 132 -10.32 6.84 -23.78
CA ILE A 132 -11.13 8.06 -23.92
C ILE A 132 -10.50 8.98 -24.99
N ILE A 133 -9.19 9.18 -24.92
CA ILE A 133 -8.44 9.99 -25.90
C ILE A 133 -8.61 9.40 -27.31
N PHE A 134 -8.40 8.09 -27.48
CA PHE A 134 -8.60 7.40 -28.75
C PHE A 134 -10.01 7.61 -29.30
N ASN A 135 -11.03 7.50 -28.45
CA ASN A 135 -12.42 7.70 -28.84
C ASN A 135 -12.70 9.15 -29.26
N THR A 136 -12.21 10.10 -28.46
CA THR A 136 -12.36 11.54 -28.74
C THR A 136 -11.70 11.93 -30.05
N PHE A 137 -10.43 11.53 -30.27
CA PHE A 137 -9.76 11.77 -31.55
C PHE A 137 -10.46 11.09 -32.72
N SER A 138 -10.99 9.88 -32.54
CA SER A 138 -11.76 9.20 -33.59
C SER A 138 -13.01 9.98 -34.00
N ILE A 139 -13.69 10.61 -33.02
CA ILE A 139 -14.88 11.45 -33.30
C ILE A 139 -14.47 12.77 -33.97
N ILE A 140 -13.47 13.48 -33.43
CA ILE A 140 -13.00 14.77 -33.96
C ILE A 140 -12.50 14.59 -35.41
N VAL A 141 -11.67 13.58 -35.64
CA VAL A 141 -11.15 13.27 -36.98
C VAL A 141 -12.28 12.93 -37.94
N ALA A 142 -13.30 12.15 -37.52
CA ALA A 142 -14.46 11.84 -38.33
C ALA A 142 -15.28 13.10 -38.68
N GLN A 143 -15.42 14.06 -37.78
CA GLN A 143 -16.11 15.33 -38.04
C GLN A 143 -15.35 16.21 -39.04
N ARG A 144 -14.01 16.22 -38.98
CA ARG A 144 -13.13 17.00 -39.88
C ARG A 144 -12.75 16.26 -41.16
N MET A 145 -13.37 15.12 -41.45
CA MET A 145 -13.02 14.28 -42.59
C MET A 145 -13.16 15.02 -43.93
N ARG A 146 -14.20 15.87 -44.10
CA ARG A 146 -14.39 16.68 -45.34
C ARG A 146 -13.28 17.72 -45.50
N GLU A 147 -12.89 18.41 -44.43
CA GLU A 147 -11.78 19.39 -44.44
C GLU A 147 -10.46 18.73 -44.83
N LEU A 148 -10.14 17.59 -44.21
CA LEU A 148 -8.94 16.82 -44.50
C LEU A 148 -8.93 16.27 -45.94
N ALA A 149 -10.09 15.91 -46.47
CA ALA A 149 -10.23 15.47 -47.87
C ALA A 149 -10.05 16.63 -48.86
N LEU A 150 -10.58 17.83 -48.55
CA LEU A 150 -10.37 19.04 -49.37
C LEU A 150 -8.89 19.43 -49.43
N LEU A 151 -8.16 19.37 -48.31
CA LEU A 151 -6.71 19.61 -48.31
C LEU A 151 -5.99 18.64 -49.27
N ARG A 152 -6.44 17.40 -49.38
CA ARG A 152 -5.87 16.40 -50.29
C ARG A 152 -6.23 16.66 -51.77
N THR A 153 -7.39 17.21 -52.06
CA THR A 153 -7.71 17.64 -53.43
C THR A 153 -6.87 18.84 -53.87
N LEU A 154 -6.43 19.68 -52.91
CA LEU A 154 -5.51 20.78 -53.13
C LEU A 154 -4.03 20.35 -53.19
N GLY A 155 -3.75 19.03 -53.11
CA GLY A 155 -2.40 18.48 -53.29
C GLY A 155 -1.68 18.04 -51.99
N ALA A 156 -2.33 18.13 -50.81
CA ALA A 156 -1.71 17.63 -49.58
C ALA A 156 -1.51 16.12 -49.62
N THR A 157 -0.33 15.67 -49.22
CA THR A 157 0.02 14.25 -49.12
C THR A 157 -0.62 13.60 -47.91
N ARG A 158 -0.79 12.27 -47.94
CA ARG A 158 -1.28 11.49 -46.77
C ARG A 158 -0.43 11.74 -45.55
N ARG A 159 0.90 11.86 -45.71
CA ARG A 159 1.84 12.09 -44.61
C ARG A 159 1.62 13.45 -43.96
N GLN A 160 1.39 14.49 -44.75
CA GLN A 160 1.09 15.84 -44.23
C GLN A 160 -0.20 15.87 -43.40
N VAL A 161 -1.27 15.24 -43.90
CA VAL A 161 -2.54 15.12 -43.16
C VAL A 161 -2.36 14.36 -41.85
N MET A 162 -1.65 13.24 -41.89
CA MET A 162 -1.37 12.45 -40.68
C MET A 162 -0.52 13.25 -39.67
N THR A 163 0.55 13.90 -40.15
CA THR A 163 1.44 14.70 -39.31
C THR A 163 0.70 15.88 -38.66
N SER A 164 -0.21 16.53 -39.37
CA SER A 164 -1.03 17.62 -38.84
C SER A 164 -1.84 17.17 -37.60
N VAL A 165 -2.51 16.01 -37.70
CA VAL A 165 -3.29 15.44 -36.58
C VAL A 165 -2.37 15.01 -35.42
N ILE A 166 -1.19 14.45 -35.70
CA ILE A 166 -0.23 14.03 -34.67
C ILE A 166 0.35 15.24 -33.96
N VAL A 167 0.68 16.34 -34.67
CA VAL A 167 1.18 17.57 -34.05
C VAL A 167 0.10 18.21 -33.15
N GLU A 168 -1.16 18.21 -33.62
CA GLU A 168 -2.30 18.64 -32.79
C GLU A 168 -2.42 17.78 -31.51
N ALA A 169 -2.32 16.46 -31.64
CA ALA A 169 -2.35 15.54 -30.49
C ALA A 169 -1.16 15.75 -29.55
N PHE A 170 0.02 16.03 -30.08
CA PHE A 170 1.20 16.36 -29.27
C PHE A 170 1.00 17.65 -28.47
N ALA A 171 0.52 18.72 -29.10
CA ALA A 171 0.27 20.00 -28.45
C ALA A 171 -0.78 19.86 -27.34
N VAL A 172 -1.91 19.20 -27.64
CA VAL A 172 -2.97 18.93 -26.67
C VAL A 172 -2.46 18.03 -25.54
N GLY A 173 -1.70 16.97 -25.86
CA GLY A 173 -1.13 16.05 -24.87
C GLY A 173 -0.15 16.74 -23.92
N LEU A 174 0.72 17.59 -24.45
CA LEU A 174 1.67 18.36 -23.64
C LEU A 174 0.95 19.32 -22.69
N PHE A 175 0.00 20.10 -23.21
CA PHE A 175 -0.79 21.04 -22.42
C PHE A 175 -1.61 20.33 -21.33
N ALA A 176 -2.30 19.25 -21.69
CA ALA A 176 -3.07 18.45 -20.75
C ALA A 176 -2.19 17.78 -19.67
N SER A 177 -0.96 17.37 -20.03
CA SER A 177 -0.01 16.80 -19.07
C SER A 177 0.44 17.85 -18.04
N VAL A 178 0.69 19.08 -18.46
CA VAL A 178 1.01 20.19 -17.53
C VAL A 178 -0.16 20.44 -16.56
N LEU A 179 -1.38 20.56 -17.10
CA LEU A 179 -2.59 20.73 -16.28
C LEU A 179 -2.79 19.54 -15.32
N GLY A 180 -2.52 18.31 -15.79
CA GLY A 180 -2.60 17.10 -14.98
C GLY A 180 -1.62 17.11 -13.80
N ILE A 181 -0.39 17.58 -14.02
CA ILE A 181 0.61 17.73 -12.94
C ILE A 181 0.13 18.75 -11.91
N VAL A 182 -0.33 19.92 -12.36
CA VAL A 182 -0.83 20.97 -11.44
C VAL A 182 -2.02 20.48 -10.62
N ALA A 183 -2.98 19.81 -11.28
CA ALA A 183 -4.12 19.21 -10.60
C ALA A 183 -3.70 18.10 -9.62
N GLY A 184 -2.74 17.26 -10.01
CA GLY A 184 -2.19 16.21 -9.16
C GLY A 184 -1.53 16.74 -7.89
N ILE A 185 -0.75 17.82 -8.01
CA ILE A 185 -0.17 18.53 -6.85
C ILE A 185 -1.28 19.08 -5.96
N GLY A 186 -2.29 19.72 -6.55
CA GLY A 186 -3.42 20.26 -5.79
C GLY A 186 -4.19 19.18 -5.02
N ILE A 187 -4.41 18.01 -5.62
CA ILE A 187 -5.04 16.86 -4.96
C ILE A 187 -4.16 16.33 -3.83
N ALA A 188 -2.84 16.22 -4.04
CA ALA A 188 -1.91 15.77 -3.00
C ALA A 188 -1.90 16.71 -1.78
N LEU A 189 -1.85 18.02 -2.00
CA LEU A 189 -1.94 19.01 -0.93
C LEU A 189 -3.30 18.98 -0.22
N GLY A 190 -4.38 18.82 -0.98
CA GLY A 190 -5.73 18.68 -0.41
C GLY A 190 -5.87 17.42 0.46
N LEU A 191 -5.30 16.31 0.03
CA LEU A 191 -5.29 15.06 0.81
C LEU A 191 -4.46 15.20 2.09
N GLN A 192 -3.29 15.85 2.04
CA GLN A 192 -2.50 16.16 3.23
C GLN A 192 -3.28 17.02 4.23
N GLY A 193 -3.96 18.07 3.74
CA GLY A 193 -4.80 18.91 4.58
C GLY A 193 -5.97 18.13 5.21
N LEU A 194 -6.58 17.23 4.45
CA LEU A 194 -7.64 16.35 4.96
C LEU A 194 -7.13 15.42 6.07
N LEU A 195 -5.98 14.78 5.86
CA LEU A 195 -5.37 13.91 6.87
C LEU A 195 -5.01 14.66 8.14
N ALA A 196 -4.47 15.89 8.02
CA ALA A 196 -4.19 16.77 9.14
C ALA A 196 -5.47 17.14 9.91
N ALA A 197 -6.58 17.37 9.21
CA ALA A 197 -7.87 17.65 9.85
C ALA A 197 -8.40 16.47 10.69
N PHE A 198 -8.03 15.24 10.34
CA PHE A 198 -8.29 14.03 11.14
C PHE A 198 -7.21 13.74 12.19
N ASN A 199 -6.33 14.70 12.50
CA ASN A 199 -5.18 14.53 13.42
C ASN A 199 -4.22 13.39 13.00
N ILE A 200 -4.18 13.05 11.72
CA ILE A 200 -3.17 12.15 11.13
C ILE A 200 -2.03 13.03 10.63
N ASP A 201 -1.11 13.39 11.53
CA ASP A 201 0.07 14.18 11.16
C ASP A 201 1.07 13.27 10.44
N LEU A 202 1.16 13.42 9.13
CA LEU A 202 2.30 12.90 8.39
C LEU A 202 3.54 13.75 8.70
N PRO A 203 4.76 13.16 8.73
CA PRO A 203 5.97 13.96 8.81
C PRO A 203 5.92 15.05 7.74
N SER A 204 5.80 16.30 8.17
CA SER A 204 5.55 17.45 7.29
C SER A 204 6.81 17.82 6.52
N THR A 205 7.15 17.01 5.54
CA THR A 205 7.97 17.47 4.43
C THR A 205 7.05 18.01 3.35
N SER A 206 7.28 19.25 2.93
CA SER A 206 6.63 19.78 1.72
C SER A 206 6.75 18.76 0.59
N PRO A 207 5.72 18.56 -0.27
CA PRO A 207 5.80 17.59 -1.36
C PRO A 207 7.06 17.80 -2.17
N GLN A 208 7.99 16.87 -2.11
CA GLN A 208 9.22 16.93 -2.89
C GLN A 208 8.87 16.53 -4.33
N LEU A 209 8.77 17.54 -5.18
CA LEU A 209 8.60 17.34 -6.62
C LEU A 209 9.96 17.07 -7.24
N GLU A 210 10.32 15.80 -7.29
CA GLU A 210 11.52 15.41 -8.00
C GLU A 210 11.39 15.74 -9.49
N PRO A 211 12.41 16.34 -10.12
CA PRO A 211 12.41 16.63 -11.56
C PRO A 211 12.09 15.40 -12.42
N ARG A 212 12.52 14.23 -11.97
CA ARG A 212 12.21 12.94 -12.61
C ARG A 212 10.71 12.69 -12.69
N THR A 213 9.95 12.97 -11.64
CA THR A 213 8.50 12.76 -11.61
C THR A 213 7.79 13.66 -12.64
N ILE A 214 8.22 14.93 -12.73
CA ILE A 214 7.66 15.88 -13.72
C ILE A 214 7.95 15.41 -15.14
N ILE A 215 9.20 15.03 -15.44
CA ILE A 215 9.63 14.56 -16.76
C ILE A 215 8.84 13.31 -17.16
N VAL A 216 8.75 12.33 -16.27
CA VAL A 216 8.05 11.05 -16.53
C VAL A 216 6.56 11.31 -16.75
N ALA A 217 5.92 12.16 -15.95
CA ALA A 217 4.50 12.48 -16.10
C ALA A 217 4.21 13.19 -17.43
N LEU A 218 5.02 14.19 -17.81
CA LEU A 218 4.92 14.88 -19.12
C LEU A 218 5.11 13.91 -20.28
N LEU A 219 6.11 13.05 -20.19
CA LEU A 219 6.44 12.09 -21.23
C LEU A 219 5.30 11.06 -21.40
N ILE A 220 4.85 10.44 -20.33
CA ILE A 220 3.78 9.44 -20.37
C ILE A 220 2.49 10.05 -20.92
N GLY A 221 2.04 11.20 -20.38
CA GLY A 221 0.81 11.83 -20.82
C GLY A 221 0.83 12.24 -22.29
N THR A 222 1.95 12.82 -22.74
CA THR A 222 2.12 13.22 -24.14
C THR A 222 2.22 12.00 -25.08
N VAL A 223 3.03 10.99 -24.73
CA VAL A 223 3.21 9.78 -25.53
C VAL A 223 1.90 9.00 -25.65
N VAL A 224 1.17 8.83 -24.55
CA VAL A 224 -0.13 8.13 -24.58
C VAL A 224 -1.13 8.87 -25.47
N THR A 225 -1.18 10.20 -25.40
CA THR A 225 -2.06 11.02 -26.25
C THR A 225 -1.70 10.86 -27.72
N VAL A 226 -0.42 10.95 -28.07
CA VAL A 226 0.06 10.76 -29.44
C VAL A 226 -0.23 9.34 -29.93
N LEU A 227 0.10 8.30 -29.18
CA LEU A 227 -0.16 6.91 -29.56
C LEU A 227 -1.65 6.65 -29.78
N SER A 228 -2.51 7.19 -28.91
CA SER A 228 -3.96 7.06 -29.05
C SER A 228 -4.51 7.75 -30.29
N SER A 229 -3.85 8.79 -30.80
CA SER A 229 -4.25 9.52 -31.99
C SER A 229 -3.76 8.90 -33.32
N ILE A 230 -2.73 8.05 -33.31
CA ILE A 230 -2.11 7.49 -34.52
C ILE A 230 -3.14 6.73 -35.39
N LEU A 231 -3.91 5.83 -34.79
CA LEU A 231 -4.86 5.00 -35.54
C LEU A 231 -6.02 5.83 -36.13
N PRO A 232 -6.65 6.78 -35.43
CA PRO A 232 -7.60 7.73 -36.00
C PRO A 232 -6.98 8.56 -37.15
N ALA A 233 -5.78 9.11 -36.94
CA ALA A 233 -5.06 9.90 -37.94
C ALA A 233 -4.75 9.09 -39.22
N TRP A 234 -4.27 7.87 -39.06
CA TRP A 234 -4.00 6.96 -40.18
C TRP A 234 -5.26 6.60 -40.97
N ARG A 235 -6.38 6.36 -40.27
CA ARG A 235 -7.68 6.11 -40.94
C ARG A 235 -8.14 7.30 -41.74
N ALA A 236 -8.03 8.53 -41.23
CA ALA A 236 -8.37 9.75 -41.93
C ALA A 236 -7.51 9.95 -43.17
N ALA A 237 -6.20 9.75 -43.05
CA ALA A 237 -5.27 9.88 -44.17
C ALA A 237 -5.49 8.83 -45.30
N LYS A 238 -6.17 7.72 -45.01
CA LYS A 238 -6.41 6.64 -45.99
C LYS A 238 -7.68 6.87 -46.86
N VAL A 239 -8.64 7.67 -46.42
CA VAL A 239 -9.90 7.90 -47.13
C VAL A 239 -9.63 8.65 -48.43
N ALA A 240 -10.20 8.16 -49.53
CA ALA A 240 -10.07 8.83 -50.82
C ALA A 240 -10.89 10.14 -50.85
N PRO A 241 -10.36 11.25 -51.43
CA PRO A 241 -11.06 12.53 -51.46
C PRO A 241 -12.46 12.45 -52.04
N VAL A 242 -12.64 11.69 -53.11
CA VAL A 242 -13.93 11.50 -53.81
C VAL A 242 -14.96 10.79 -52.91
N GLN A 243 -14.51 9.86 -52.06
CA GLN A 243 -15.41 9.17 -51.11
C GLN A 243 -15.86 10.07 -49.93
N ALA A 244 -15.01 11.01 -49.51
CA ALA A 244 -15.34 11.95 -48.46
C ALA A 244 -16.29 13.07 -48.90
N LEU A 245 -16.32 13.39 -50.18
CA LEU A 245 -17.21 14.40 -50.80
C LEU A 245 -18.57 13.82 -51.17
N ARG A 246 -18.68 12.51 -51.48
CA ARG A 246 -19.96 11.85 -51.59
C ARG A 246 -20.59 11.73 -50.19
N GLU A 247 -21.83 12.18 -50.06
CA GLU A 247 -22.60 11.87 -48.82
C GLU A 247 -22.55 10.37 -48.62
N SER A 248 -21.81 9.95 -47.66
CA SER A 248 -21.68 8.55 -47.30
C SER A 248 -23.03 8.07 -46.72
N GLN A 249 -23.89 7.59 -47.60
CA GLN A 249 -24.77 6.50 -47.19
C GLN A 249 -23.85 5.43 -46.62
N GLU A 250 -24.14 4.98 -45.43
CA GLU A 250 -23.41 3.94 -44.69
C GLU A 250 -23.45 2.60 -45.44
N THR A 251 -22.80 2.54 -46.61
CA THR A 251 -22.58 1.32 -47.36
C THR A 251 -21.26 0.71 -46.95
N GLY A 252 -21.30 -0.23 -46.03
CA GLY A 252 -20.10 -0.98 -45.67
C GLY A 252 -20.14 -1.76 -44.38
N ALA A 253 -21.30 -2.10 -43.85
CA ALA A 253 -21.36 -2.74 -42.57
C ALA A 253 -21.55 -4.27 -42.56
N ALA A 254 -22.13 -4.87 -43.62
CA ALA A 254 -22.49 -6.29 -43.56
C ALA A 254 -21.29 -7.25 -43.50
N GLY A 255 -20.22 -6.99 -44.26
CA GLY A 255 -19.03 -7.87 -44.23
C GLY A 255 -18.09 -7.71 -43.02
N SER A 256 -18.24 -6.62 -42.25
CA SER A 256 -17.38 -6.37 -41.08
C SER A 256 -17.97 -6.93 -39.76
N TRP A 257 -19.27 -7.27 -39.75
CA TRP A 257 -19.95 -7.72 -38.51
C TRP A 257 -19.49 -9.10 -38.05
N GLY A 258 -19.42 -10.08 -38.96
CA GLY A 258 -18.92 -11.41 -38.65
C GLY A 258 -17.47 -11.40 -38.14
N ARG A 259 -16.60 -10.64 -38.83
CA ARG A 259 -15.19 -10.50 -38.42
C ARG A 259 -15.06 -9.83 -37.05
N ARG A 260 -15.86 -8.82 -36.75
CA ARG A 260 -15.87 -8.15 -35.45
C ARG A 260 -16.37 -9.07 -34.34
N LEU A 261 -17.42 -9.86 -34.61
CA LEU A 261 -17.93 -10.83 -33.68
C LEU A 261 -16.85 -11.86 -33.35
N VAL A 262 -16.21 -12.45 -34.36
CA VAL A 262 -15.17 -13.46 -34.16
C VAL A 262 -13.97 -12.87 -33.42
N VAL A 263 -13.42 -11.73 -33.88
CA VAL A 263 -12.28 -11.09 -33.21
C VAL A 263 -12.61 -10.66 -31.80
N GLY A 264 -13.79 -10.05 -31.60
CA GLY A 264 -14.23 -9.63 -30.25
C GLY A 264 -14.40 -10.80 -29.31
N LEU A 265 -15.00 -11.91 -29.75
CA LEU A 265 -15.15 -13.13 -28.95
C LEU A 265 -13.79 -13.77 -28.64
N LEU A 266 -12.90 -13.89 -29.62
CA LEU A 266 -11.56 -14.45 -29.40
C LEU A 266 -10.75 -13.64 -28.41
N VAL A 267 -10.76 -12.31 -28.53
CA VAL A 267 -10.04 -11.43 -27.61
C VAL A 267 -10.65 -11.48 -26.21
N THR A 268 -12.00 -11.50 -26.10
CA THR A 268 -12.68 -11.61 -24.79
C THR A 268 -12.41 -12.96 -24.15
N ALA A 269 -12.57 -14.05 -24.89
CA ALA A 269 -12.35 -15.40 -24.37
C ALA A 269 -10.87 -15.63 -24.01
N GLY A 270 -9.94 -15.19 -24.83
CA GLY A 270 -8.50 -15.26 -24.54
C GLY A 270 -8.11 -14.42 -23.34
N GLY A 271 -8.66 -13.20 -23.22
CA GLY A 271 -8.46 -12.34 -22.05
C GLY A 271 -9.03 -12.96 -20.77
N MET A 272 -10.22 -13.51 -20.84
CA MET A 272 -10.86 -14.20 -19.72
C MET A 272 -10.08 -15.46 -19.31
N ALA A 273 -9.62 -16.25 -20.27
CA ALA A 273 -8.78 -17.41 -20.00
C ALA A 273 -7.44 -17.02 -19.32
N ALA A 274 -6.78 -15.97 -19.82
CA ALA A 274 -5.57 -15.45 -19.20
C ALA A 274 -5.80 -14.93 -17.78
N LEU A 275 -6.93 -14.25 -17.55
CA LEU A 275 -7.32 -13.74 -16.24
C LEU A 275 -7.61 -14.89 -15.27
N LEU A 276 -8.38 -15.89 -15.67
CA LEU A 276 -8.69 -17.05 -14.85
C LEU A 276 -7.42 -17.89 -14.55
N TYR A 277 -6.54 -18.05 -15.54
CA TYR A 277 -5.26 -18.74 -15.31
C TYR A 277 -4.34 -17.95 -14.38
N GLY A 278 -4.34 -16.61 -14.47
CA GLY A 278 -3.61 -15.75 -13.54
C GLY A 278 -4.14 -15.78 -12.10
N LEU A 279 -5.46 -15.96 -11.92
CA LEU A 279 -6.10 -16.00 -10.60
C LEU A 279 -6.02 -17.36 -9.92
N PHE A 280 -6.15 -18.45 -10.67
CA PHE A 280 -6.30 -19.81 -10.13
C PHE A 280 -5.14 -20.75 -10.49
N GLY A 281 -4.27 -20.34 -11.41
CA GLY A 281 -3.07 -21.07 -11.77
C GLY A 281 -1.87 -20.70 -10.91
N THR A 282 -0.71 -21.33 -11.21
CA THR A 282 0.58 -21.02 -10.55
C THR A 282 1.59 -20.43 -11.54
N PRO A 283 1.27 -19.33 -12.27
CA PRO A 283 2.19 -18.73 -13.20
C PRO A 283 3.29 -17.94 -12.49
N SER A 284 4.49 -17.95 -13.06
CA SER A 284 5.64 -17.16 -12.54
C SER A 284 5.42 -15.63 -12.59
N SER A 285 4.40 -15.16 -13.34
CA SER A 285 4.10 -13.72 -13.52
C SER A 285 2.60 -13.42 -13.36
N THR A 286 2.03 -13.79 -12.23
CA THR A 286 0.60 -13.67 -11.89
C THR A 286 0.04 -12.27 -12.16
N ALA A 287 0.69 -11.22 -11.68
CA ALA A 287 0.21 -9.83 -11.81
C ALA A 287 0.11 -9.38 -13.28
N ILE A 288 1.08 -9.76 -14.12
CA ILE A 288 1.09 -9.41 -15.55
C ILE A 288 -0.06 -10.13 -16.28
N LEU A 289 -0.28 -11.41 -15.98
CA LEU A 289 -1.35 -12.19 -16.60
C LEU A 289 -2.74 -11.67 -16.21
N ILE A 290 -2.94 -11.34 -14.94
CA ILE A 290 -4.21 -10.73 -14.47
C ILE A 290 -4.43 -9.37 -15.15
N GLY A 291 -3.44 -8.49 -15.16
CA GLY A 291 -3.55 -7.17 -15.77
C GLY A 291 -3.78 -7.23 -17.27
N ALA A 292 -2.99 -8.03 -18.00
CA ALA A 292 -3.13 -8.21 -19.44
C ALA A 292 -4.44 -8.92 -19.81
N GLY A 293 -4.85 -9.93 -19.02
CA GLY A 293 -6.11 -10.63 -19.19
C GLY A 293 -7.32 -9.71 -19.01
N ALA A 294 -7.32 -8.89 -17.96
CA ALA A 294 -8.36 -7.90 -17.71
C ALA A 294 -8.43 -6.86 -18.83
N ALA A 295 -7.28 -6.30 -19.27
CA ALA A 295 -7.22 -5.35 -20.37
C ALA A 295 -7.72 -5.96 -21.69
N ALA A 296 -7.30 -7.19 -22.01
CA ALA A 296 -7.74 -7.90 -23.22
C ALA A 296 -9.25 -8.19 -23.17
N THR A 297 -9.78 -8.67 -22.05
CA THR A 297 -11.22 -8.89 -21.84
C THR A 297 -11.99 -7.59 -22.10
N PHE A 298 -11.52 -6.49 -21.52
CA PHE A 298 -12.12 -5.18 -21.69
C PHE A 298 -12.10 -4.71 -23.17
N ILE A 299 -10.96 -4.84 -23.84
CA ILE A 299 -10.83 -4.50 -25.27
C ILE A 299 -11.77 -5.36 -26.11
N GLY A 300 -11.87 -6.65 -25.83
CA GLY A 300 -12.79 -7.57 -26.50
C GLY A 300 -14.25 -7.15 -26.36
N ILE A 301 -14.68 -6.82 -25.14
CA ILE A 301 -16.03 -6.28 -24.85
C ILE A 301 -16.26 -4.96 -25.59
N ALA A 302 -15.26 -4.06 -25.62
CA ALA A 302 -15.35 -2.80 -26.35
C ALA A 302 -15.50 -3.02 -27.88
N ILE A 303 -14.84 -4.05 -28.45
CA ILE A 303 -15.01 -4.44 -29.86
C ILE A 303 -16.42 -4.99 -30.12
N LEU A 304 -16.99 -5.76 -29.17
CA LEU A 304 -18.34 -6.33 -29.25
C LEU A 304 -19.45 -5.31 -28.97
N SER A 305 -19.15 -4.25 -28.22
CA SER A 305 -20.11 -3.24 -27.74
C SER A 305 -21.02 -2.67 -28.85
N PRO A 306 -20.59 -2.33 -30.09
CA PRO A 306 -21.48 -1.85 -31.13
C PRO A 306 -22.50 -2.90 -31.63
N LEU A 307 -22.16 -4.20 -31.50
CA LEU A 307 -23.07 -5.30 -31.87
C LEU A 307 -24.23 -5.42 -30.85
N VAL A 308 -23.89 -5.20 -29.58
CA VAL A 308 -24.84 -5.34 -28.47
C VAL A 308 -25.59 -4.03 -28.19
N ALA A 309 -25.02 -2.88 -28.56
CA ALA A 309 -25.63 -1.56 -28.31
C ALA A 309 -27.01 -1.40 -28.96
N ARG A 310 -27.20 -1.92 -30.17
CA ARG A 310 -28.48 -1.81 -30.87
C ARG A 310 -29.63 -2.62 -30.20
N PRO A 311 -29.46 -3.92 -29.90
CA PRO A 311 -30.50 -4.67 -29.19
C PRO A 311 -30.73 -4.14 -27.79
N ILE A 312 -29.66 -3.73 -27.05
CA ILE A 312 -29.82 -3.11 -25.73
C ILE A 312 -30.63 -1.80 -25.81
N ALA A 313 -30.30 -0.91 -26.74
CA ALA A 313 -31.04 0.33 -26.95
C ALA A 313 -32.50 0.08 -27.36
N ALA A 314 -32.78 -1.00 -28.11
CA ALA A 314 -34.13 -1.41 -28.46
C ALA A 314 -34.94 -1.86 -27.24
N VAL A 315 -34.34 -2.68 -26.35
CA VAL A 315 -35.00 -3.22 -25.14
C VAL A 315 -35.17 -2.12 -24.10
N ILE A 316 -34.09 -1.40 -23.72
CA ILE A 316 -34.16 -0.33 -22.72
C ILE A 316 -35.00 0.86 -23.22
N GLY A 317 -34.97 1.16 -24.49
CA GLY A 317 -35.79 2.20 -25.13
C GLY A 317 -37.26 1.81 -25.32
N ALA A 318 -37.64 0.54 -25.13
CA ALA A 318 -39.04 0.09 -25.29
C ALA A 318 -40.01 0.78 -24.31
N PRO A 319 -39.75 0.85 -23.01
CA PRO A 319 -40.61 1.59 -22.08
C PRO A 319 -40.58 3.11 -22.31
N ILE A 320 -39.46 3.65 -22.82
CA ILE A 320 -39.29 5.09 -23.05
C ILE A 320 -40.22 5.57 -24.20
N ARG A 321 -40.63 4.69 -25.11
CA ARG A 321 -41.65 4.99 -26.13
C ARG A 321 -42.96 5.50 -25.53
N ARG A 322 -43.27 5.12 -24.30
CA ARG A 322 -44.48 5.58 -23.60
C ARG A 322 -44.46 7.06 -23.23
N LEU A 323 -43.30 7.69 -23.29
CA LEU A 323 -43.12 9.12 -23.09
C LEU A 323 -43.42 9.95 -24.37
N GLY A 324 -44.06 9.33 -25.39
CA GLY A 324 -44.49 10.01 -26.61
C GLY A 324 -43.36 10.17 -27.66
N VAL A 325 -43.51 11.19 -28.50
CA VAL A 325 -42.63 11.44 -29.66
C VAL A 325 -41.15 11.62 -29.23
N GLN A 326 -40.91 12.28 -28.11
CA GLN A 326 -39.55 12.52 -27.60
C GLN A 326 -38.86 11.21 -27.24
N GLY A 327 -39.53 10.28 -26.56
CA GLY A 327 -39.00 8.97 -26.23
C GLY A 327 -38.74 8.09 -27.48
N MET A 328 -39.64 8.17 -28.47
CA MET A 328 -39.46 7.46 -29.73
C MET A 328 -38.25 7.99 -30.50
N LEU A 329 -38.09 9.31 -30.64
CA LEU A 329 -36.95 9.94 -31.30
C LEU A 329 -35.64 9.63 -30.60
N GLY A 330 -35.62 9.67 -29.27
CA GLY A 330 -34.40 9.33 -28.48
C GLY A 330 -33.96 7.88 -28.72
N ARG A 331 -34.90 6.92 -28.71
CA ARG A 331 -34.65 5.50 -29.00
C ARG A 331 -34.12 5.30 -30.43
N GLU A 332 -34.79 5.87 -31.43
CA GLU A 332 -34.38 5.78 -32.84
C GLU A 332 -33.00 6.38 -33.07
N ASN A 333 -32.71 7.51 -32.44
CA ASN A 333 -31.38 8.17 -32.56
C ASN A 333 -30.26 7.31 -31.94
N ALA A 334 -30.51 6.67 -30.80
CA ALA A 334 -29.54 5.73 -30.20
C ALA A 334 -29.30 4.49 -31.07
N MET A 335 -30.34 3.99 -31.76
CA MET A 335 -30.23 2.81 -32.62
C MET A 335 -29.63 3.13 -34.01
N ARG A 336 -29.76 4.37 -34.52
CA ARG A 336 -29.19 4.80 -35.79
C ARG A 336 -27.66 4.85 -35.78
N ASN A 337 -27.06 5.22 -34.63
CA ASN A 337 -25.61 5.37 -34.52
C ASN A 337 -25.03 4.44 -33.41
N PRO A 338 -25.09 3.10 -33.56
CA PRO A 338 -24.71 2.16 -32.53
C PRO A 338 -23.22 2.26 -32.13
N ARG A 339 -22.33 2.70 -33.05
CA ARG A 339 -20.92 2.89 -32.74
C ARG A 339 -20.68 4.06 -31.78
N ARG A 340 -21.37 5.20 -32.00
CA ARG A 340 -21.26 6.37 -31.14
C ARG A 340 -21.84 6.08 -29.76
N SER A 341 -23.02 5.48 -29.72
CA SER A 341 -23.66 5.07 -28.45
C SER A 341 -22.80 4.06 -27.69
N ALA A 342 -22.22 3.07 -28.39
CA ALA A 342 -21.33 2.09 -27.80
C ALA A 342 -20.05 2.71 -27.24
N SER A 343 -19.43 3.66 -27.95
CA SER A 343 -18.19 4.28 -27.49
C SER A 343 -18.40 5.17 -26.26
N THR A 344 -19.55 5.88 -26.20
CA THR A 344 -19.90 6.69 -25.04
C THR A 344 -20.24 5.80 -23.84
N ALA A 345 -21.00 4.72 -24.08
CA ALA A 345 -21.32 3.74 -23.06
C ALA A 345 -20.06 3.02 -22.53
N ALA A 346 -19.10 2.70 -23.40
CA ALA A 346 -17.83 2.09 -22.99
C ALA A 346 -17.00 3.03 -22.10
N ALA A 347 -16.93 4.33 -22.40
CA ALA A 347 -16.24 5.30 -21.55
C ALA A 347 -16.88 5.40 -20.16
N LEU A 348 -18.24 5.41 -20.09
CA LEU A 348 -18.96 5.42 -18.83
C LEU A 348 -18.78 4.09 -18.05
N MET A 349 -18.81 2.96 -18.75
CA MET A 349 -18.58 1.62 -18.19
C MET A 349 -17.21 1.53 -17.52
N ILE A 350 -16.18 2.13 -18.13
CA ILE A 350 -14.83 2.15 -17.56
C ILE A 350 -14.80 2.95 -16.26
N GLY A 351 -15.36 4.17 -16.27
CA GLY A 351 -15.41 5.01 -15.07
C GLY A 351 -16.17 4.33 -13.91
N LEU A 352 -17.34 3.75 -14.21
CA LEU A 352 -18.13 3.02 -13.22
C LEU A 352 -17.42 1.74 -12.76
N GLY A 353 -16.77 1.01 -13.68
CA GLY A 353 -15.98 -0.18 -13.37
C GLY A 353 -14.81 0.13 -12.45
N LEU A 354 -14.12 1.26 -12.66
CA LEU A 354 -13.05 1.73 -11.79
C LEU A 354 -13.56 2.04 -10.38
N VAL A 355 -14.67 2.77 -10.26
CA VAL A 355 -15.29 3.07 -8.97
C VAL A 355 -15.73 1.79 -8.26
N ALA A 356 -16.36 0.86 -8.98
CA ALA A 356 -16.78 -0.44 -8.43
C ALA A 356 -15.55 -1.26 -7.97
N MET A 357 -14.46 -1.28 -8.74
CA MET A 357 -13.22 -1.97 -8.37
C MET A 357 -12.64 -1.41 -7.07
N VAL A 358 -12.55 -0.09 -6.92
CA VAL A 358 -12.04 0.54 -5.70
C VAL A 358 -12.95 0.24 -4.51
N ALA A 359 -14.27 0.31 -4.70
CA ALA A 359 -15.24 0.01 -3.65
C ALA A 359 -15.17 -1.47 -3.20
N ILE A 360 -15.06 -2.41 -4.16
CA ILE A 360 -14.91 -3.84 -3.87
C ILE A 360 -13.58 -4.11 -3.16
N LEU A 361 -12.47 -3.49 -3.62
CA LEU A 361 -11.17 -3.64 -2.99
C LEU A 361 -11.20 -3.14 -1.53
N ALA A 362 -11.78 -1.96 -1.30
CA ALA A 362 -11.91 -1.40 0.04
C ALA A 362 -12.79 -2.29 0.95
N ALA A 363 -13.92 -2.78 0.43
CA ALA A 363 -14.80 -3.69 1.15
C ALA A 363 -14.13 -5.05 1.44
N SER A 364 -13.37 -5.59 0.47
CA SER A 364 -12.64 -6.85 0.62
C SER A 364 -11.50 -6.73 1.64
N LEU A 365 -10.75 -5.62 1.60
CA LEU A 365 -9.71 -5.33 2.60
C LEU A 365 -10.32 -5.26 4.00
N LYS A 366 -11.40 -4.47 4.16
CA LYS A 366 -12.11 -4.38 5.43
C LYS A 366 -12.58 -5.75 5.92
N ALA A 367 -13.26 -6.52 5.07
CA ALA A 367 -13.75 -7.85 5.42
C ALA A 367 -12.60 -8.82 5.78
N SER A 368 -11.46 -8.74 5.07
CA SER A 368 -10.27 -9.54 5.39
C SER A 368 -9.66 -9.16 6.74
N PHE A 369 -9.62 -7.85 7.06
CA PHE A 369 -9.17 -7.40 8.38
C PHE A 369 -10.13 -7.84 9.48
N ASP A 370 -11.43 -7.65 9.29
CA ASP A 370 -12.46 -8.04 10.25
C ASP A 370 -12.44 -9.57 10.49
N ALA A 371 -12.33 -10.37 9.42
CA ALA A 371 -12.24 -11.83 9.52
C ALA A 371 -10.96 -12.26 10.25
N ALA A 372 -9.82 -11.68 9.89
CA ALA A 372 -8.54 -11.98 10.52
C ALA A 372 -8.54 -11.66 12.02
N LEU A 373 -9.09 -10.50 12.39
CA LEU A 373 -9.22 -10.13 13.81
C LEU A 373 -10.13 -11.10 14.55
N ASN A 374 -11.28 -11.43 13.99
CA ASN A 374 -12.25 -12.33 14.63
C ASN A 374 -11.77 -13.79 14.73
N GLU A 375 -10.97 -14.27 13.77
CA GLU A 375 -10.41 -15.62 13.81
C GLU A 375 -9.22 -15.74 14.78
N THR A 376 -8.38 -14.70 14.83
CA THR A 376 -7.13 -14.71 15.58
C THR A 376 -7.33 -14.23 16.99
N LEU A 377 -8.15 -13.21 17.20
CA LEU A 377 -8.37 -12.58 18.49
C LEU A 377 -9.51 -13.28 19.25
N LYS A 378 -9.16 -14.05 20.27
CA LYS A 378 -10.11 -14.64 21.21
C LYS A 378 -10.32 -13.77 22.45
N ALA A 379 -9.47 -12.77 22.67
CA ALA A 379 -9.54 -11.82 23.76
C ALA A 379 -10.73 -10.86 23.59
N ASP A 380 -11.30 -10.44 24.70
CA ASP A 380 -12.41 -9.48 24.74
C ASP A 380 -11.90 -8.04 24.98
N LEU A 381 -10.70 -7.89 25.59
CA LEU A 381 -10.05 -6.62 25.89
C LEU A 381 -8.54 -6.70 25.60
N ILE A 382 -7.97 -5.57 25.20
CA ILE A 382 -6.52 -5.38 25.07
C ILE A 382 -6.12 -4.19 25.95
N LEU A 383 -5.24 -4.42 26.91
CA LEU A 383 -4.62 -3.38 27.71
C LEU A 383 -3.35 -2.92 27.00
N SER A 384 -3.26 -1.64 26.75
CA SER A 384 -2.06 -0.98 26.26
C SER A 384 -2.01 0.44 26.77
N THR A 385 -0.84 1.06 26.75
CA THR A 385 -0.72 2.48 27.06
C THR A 385 -1.19 3.32 25.86
N SER A 386 -1.71 4.51 26.12
CA SER A 386 -2.13 5.46 25.07
C SER A 386 -1.00 5.89 24.12
N SER A 387 0.25 5.73 24.57
CA SER A 387 1.47 6.02 23.80
C SER A 387 2.10 4.80 23.14
N SER A 388 1.48 3.61 23.28
CA SER A 388 2.03 2.31 22.83
C SER A 388 3.41 1.99 23.43
N LEU A 389 3.75 2.59 24.58
CA LEU A 389 4.98 2.28 25.31
C LEU A 389 4.78 1.05 26.18
N PRO A 390 5.82 0.22 26.36
CA PRO A 390 5.77 -0.90 27.27
C PRO A 390 5.50 -0.46 28.72
N PHE A 391 4.86 -1.32 29.51
CA PHE A 391 4.47 -1.04 30.88
C PHE A 391 4.76 -2.23 31.83
N SER A 392 4.62 -1.98 33.13
CA SER A 392 4.95 -2.98 34.15
C SER A 392 4.10 -4.25 34.05
N PRO A 393 4.68 -5.44 34.17
CA PRO A 393 3.98 -6.74 34.21
C PRO A 393 3.00 -6.87 35.40
N ASP A 394 3.11 -6.01 36.42
CA ASP A 394 2.13 -5.93 37.48
C ASP A 394 0.71 -5.65 36.99
N ALA A 395 0.58 -4.99 35.82
CA ALA A 395 -0.73 -4.72 35.24
C ALA A 395 -1.47 -6.02 34.88
N ALA A 396 -0.80 -6.96 34.24
CA ALA A 396 -1.37 -8.27 33.93
C ALA A 396 -1.71 -9.06 35.18
N ALA A 397 -0.80 -9.06 36.19
CA ALA A 397 -1.01 -9.74 37.47
C ALA A 397 -2.21 -9.17 38.23
N ARG A 398 -2.42 -7.87 38.21
CA ARG A 398 -3.61 -7.21 38.79
C ARG A 398 -4.87 -7.55 38.01
N THR A 399 -4.82 -7.52 36.69
CA THR A 399 -5.95 -7.82 35.79
C THR A 399 -6.47 -9.24 36.00
N ARG A 400 -5.60 -10.23 36.21
CA ARG A 400 -6.01 -11.61 36.52
C ARG A 400 -6.82 -11.73 37.81
N ARG A 401 -6.72 -10.76 38.73
CA ARG A 401 -7.46 -10.75 40.01
C ARG A 401 -8.81 -10.04 39.93
N VAL A 402 -9.12 -9.40 38.80
CA VAL A 402 -10.39 -8.71 38.62
C VAL A 402 -11.51 -9.73 38.43
N PRO A 403 -12.60 -9.63 39.21
CA PRO A 403 -13.75 -10.52 39.05
C PRO A 403 -14.30 -10.43 37.62
N GLY A 404 -14.57 -11.58 36.99
CA GLY A 404 -15.06 -11.64 35.61
C GLY A 404 -13.96 -11.84 34.56
N VAL A 405 -12.69 -11.80 34.94
CA VAL A 405 -11.57 -12.17 34.06
C VAL A 405 -11.37 -13.68 34.08
N ALA A 406 -11.32 -14.30 32.91
CA ALA A 406 -11.02 -15.72 32.72
C ALA A 406 -9.52 -15.95 32.53
N ALA A 407 -8.88 -15.15 31.68
CA ALA A 407 -7.45 -15.20 31.43
C ALA A 407 -6.90 -13.81 31.09
N ALA A 408 -5.62 -13.57 31.41
CA ALA A 408 -4.87 -12.43 30.94
C ALA A 408 -3.47 -12.91 30.55
N SER A 409 -3.08 -12.67 29.31
CA SER A 409 -1.81 -13.09 28.74
C SER A 409 -0.97 -11.89 28.35
N GLU A 410 0.26 -11.87 28.82
CA GLU A 410 1.25 -10.84 28.54
C GLU A 410 1.91 -11.09 27.18
N PHE A 411 2.18 -9.98 26.49
CA PHE A 411 2.97 -9.97 25.27
C PHE A 411 4.11 -8.98 25.43
N ARG A 412 5.35 -9.46 25.27
CA ARG A 412 6.56 -8.65 25.29
C ARG A 412 7.22 -8.69 23.94
N GLN A 413 7.85 -7.60 23.54
CA GLN A 413 8.56 -7.52 22.27
C GLN A 413 9.95 -6.96 22.47
N GLY A 414 10.93 -7.57 21.78
CA GLY A 414 12.31 -7.12 21.79
C GLY A 414 12.97 -7.30 20.43
N GLY A 415 13.90 -6.40 20.13
CA GLY A 415 14.69 -6.46 18.91
C GLY A 415 15.85 -7.46 19.04
N PHE A 416 16.08 -8.27 18.00
CA PHE A 416 17.21 -9.16 17.91
C PHE A 416 17.70 -9.23 16.45
N ARG A 417 18.87 -9.82 16.21
CA ARG A 417 19.36 -10.04 14.84
C ARG A 417 19.29 -11.52 14.47
N VAL A 418 18.81 -11.78 13.28
CA VAL A 418 18.73 -13.09 12.66
C VAL A 418 19.19 -12.99 11.22
N ASN A 419 20.13 -13.86 10.78
CA ASN A 419 20.73 -13.81 9.45
C ASN A 419 21.29 -12.43 9.07
N GLY A 420 21.86 -11.69 10.04
CA GLY A 420 22.43 -10.37 9.79
C GLY A 420 21.41 -9.23 9.66
N SER A 421 20.11 -9.51 9.76
CA SER A 421 19.03 -8.50 9.70
C SER A 421 18.38 -8.33 11.06
N THR A 422 17.91 -7.12 11.35
CA THR A 422 17.14 -6.82 12.55
C THR A 422 15.72 -7.39 12.42
N ALA A 423 15.27 -8.11 13.45
CA ALA A 423 13.93 -8.66 13.56
C ALA A 423 13.36 -8.43 14.96
N PHE A 424 12.05 -8.62 15.11
CA PHE A 424 11.37 -8.55 16.41
C PHE A 424 11.00 -9.94 16.88
N LEU A 425 11.29 -10.21 18.14
CA LEU A 425 10.94 -11.40 18.88
C LEU A 425 9.79 -11.08 19.80
N THR A 426 8.71 -11.84 19.76
CA THR A 426 7.57 -11.70 20.66
C THR A 426 7.61 -12.82 21.69
N ALA A 427 7.44 -12.46 22.95
CA ALA A 427 7.32 -13.42 24.04
C ALA A 427 5.88 -13.54 24.52
N VAL A 428 5.47 -14.77 24.79
CA VAL A 428 4.12 -15.12 25.25
C VAL A 428 4.20 -16.10 26.43
N ASP A 429 3.13 -16.16 27.20
CA ASP A 429 2.94 -17.23 28.19
C ASP A 429 2.28 -18.43 27.51
N PRO A 430 2.98 -19.58 27.32
CA PRO A 430 2.43 -20.75 26.65
C PRO A 430 1.14 -21.28 27.29
N SER A 431 0.94 -21.03 28.58
CA SER A 431 -0.24 -21.53 29.33
C SER A 431 -1.51 -20.72 29.08
N THR A 432 -1.39 -19.46 28.67
CA THR A 432 -2.51 -18.52 28.54
C THR A 432 -2.73 -18.00 27.12
N VAL A 433 -1.71 -18.06 26.25
CA VAL A 433 -1.76 -17.47 24.90
C VAL A 433 -2.90 -18.04 24.06
N GLU A 434 -3.14 -19.34 24.09
CA GLU A 434 -4.22 -19.98 23.31
C GLU A 434 -5.63 -19.59 23.75
N GLN A 435 -5.77 -19.09 25.00
CA GLN A 435 -7.05 -18.62 25.52
C GLN A 435 -7.43 -17.24 24.97
N VAL A 436 -6.43 -16.44 24.59
CA VAL A 436 -6.60 -15.05 24.15
C VAL A 436 -6.36 -14.84 22.65
N THR A 437 -5.60 -15.73 22.00
CA THR A 437 -5.33 -15.67 20.57
C THR A 437 -5.17 -17.07 19.96
N SER A 438 -5.21 -17.18 18.65
CA SER A 438 -4.92 -18.42 17.92
C SER A 438 -3.77 -18.17 16.96
N LEU A 439 -2.67 -18.87 17.12
CA LEU A 439 -1.51 -18.78 16.25
C LEU A 439 -1.62 -19.69 15.03
N LYS A 440 -2.61 -20.60 15.01
CA LYS A 440 -2.74 -21.65 13.98
C LYS A 440 -1.43 -22.43 13.81
N GLU A 441 -0.86 -22.81 14.93
CA GLU A 441 0.43 -23.50 14.99
C GLU A 441 0.33 -24.98 14.60
N SER A 442 1.47 -25.57 14.24
CA SER A 442 1.61 -27.02 14.09
C SER A 442 1.39 -27.73 15.42
N PRO A 443 0.77 -28.92 15.44
CA PRO A 443 0.51 -29.65 16.69
C PRO A 443 1.78 -29.86 17.54
N GLY A 444 1.72 -29.49 18.81
CA GLY A 444 2.82 -29.59 19.74
C GLY A 444 3.78 -28.39 19.79
N SER A 445 3.62 -27.40 18.90
CA SER A 445 4.53 -26.25 18.84
C SER A 445 4.49 -25.34 20.07
N ILE A 446 3.32 -25.13 20.68
CA ILE A 446 3.21 -24.29 21.90
C ILE A 446 3.93 -24.94 23.08
N GLN A 447 3.89 -26.29 23.18
CA GLN A 447 4.57 -27.00 24.24
C GLN A 447 6.11 -26.85 24.14
N SER A 448 6.68 -26.80 22.92
CA SER A 448 8.12 -26.61 22.73
C SER A 448 8.63 -25.24 23.21
N LEU A 449 7.75 -24.24 23.31
CA LEU A 449 8.11 -22.95 23.92
C LEU A 449 8.55 -23.10 25.40
N ALA A 450 7.99 -24.06 26.11
CA ALA A 450 8.39 -24.33 27.51
C ALA A 450 9.80 -24.97 27.59
N ASP A 451 10.24 -25.65 26.53
CA ASP A 451 11.59 -26.21 26.42
C ASP A 451 12.65 -25.17 26.03
N GLY A 452 12.22 -23.96 25.72
CA GLY A 452 13.08 -22.84 25.35
C GLY A 452 13.24 -22.63 23.85
N ASP A 453 12.47 -23.34 23.04
CA ASP A 453 12.48 -23.26 21.58
C ASP A 453 11.81 -21.98 21.07
N VAL A 454 12.03 -21.67 19.78
CA VAL A 454 11.38 -20.58 19.05
C VAL A 454 10.38 -21.12 18.05
N LEU A 455 9.20 -20.53 17.98
CA LEU A 455 8.29 -20.73 16.85
C LEU A 455 8.58 -19.70 15.78
N VAL A 456 8.55 -20.14 14.51
CA VAL A 456 8.82 -19.29 13.34
C VAL A 456 7.58 -19.26 12.45
N PHE A 457 7.26 -18.07 11.92
CA PHE A 457 6.18 -17.92 10.95
C PHE A 457 6.47 -18.74 9.69
N ASP A 458 5.51 -19.51 9.20
CA ASP A 458 5.67 -20.53 8.15
C ASP A 458 6.28 -19.98 6.85
N ASP A 459 5.81 -18.81 6.38
CA ASP A 459 6.39 -18.16 5.20
C ASP A 459 7.87 -17.78 5.40
N VAL A 460 8.27 -17.38 6.62
CA VAL A 460 9.66 -17.03 6.94
C VAL A 460 10.51 -18.30 7.01
N ALA A 461 10.00 -19.35 7.61
CA ALA A 461 10.66 -20.65 7.65
C ALA A 461 10.88 -21.21 6.23
N THR A 462 9.83 -21.22 5.42
CA THR A 462 9.87 -21.67 4.01
C THR A 462 10.85 -20.85 3.17
N LYS A 463 10.82 -19.51 3.29
CA LYS A 463 11.71 -18.61 2.54
C LYS A 463 13.19 -18.83 2.87
N ASN A 464 13.50 -19.17 4.11
CA ASN A 464 14.87 -19.41 4.57
C ASN A 464 15.28 -20.90 4.49
N GLY A 465 14.37 -21.81 4.13
CA GLY A 465 14.62 -23.23 4.08
C GLY A 465 14.80 -23.88 5.46
N TRP A 466 14.15 -23.34 6.48
CA TRP A 466 14.22 -23.84 7.85
C TRP A 466 13.13 -24.87 8.13
N ALA A 467 13.50 -25.90 8.87
CA ALA A 467 12.60 -26.95 9.34
C ALA A 467 12.56 -27.02 10.87
N VAL A 468 11.55 -27.66 11.41
CA VAL A 468 11.44 -27.94 12.86
C VAL A 468 12.64 -28.80 13.27
N GLY A 469 13.31 -28.41 14.35
CA GLY A 469 14.54 -29.01 14.85
C GLY A 469 15.82 -28.31 14.36
N ASP A 470 15.73 -27.43 13.37
CA ASP A 470 16.87 -26.64 12.92
C ASP A 470 17.28 -25.59 13.93
N THR A 471 18.53 -25.13 13.83
CA THR A 471 19.10 -24.11 14.71
C THR A 471 19.04 -22.75 14.03
N LEU A 472 18.35 -21.81 14.66
CA LEU A 472 18.24 -20.41 14.24
C LEU A 472 19.42 -19.61 14.81
N PRO A 473 20.35 -19.07 13.99
CA PRO A 473 21.41 -18.20 14.49
C PRO A 473 20.82 -16.85 14.88
N ALA A 474 20.94 -16.49 16.14
CA ALA A 474 20.40 -15.27 16.73
C ALA A 474 21.49 -14.46 17.42
N ALA A 475 21.33 -13.14 17.49
CA ALA A 475 22.20 -12.28 18.29
C ALA A 475 21.35 -11.29 19.10
N PHE A 476 21.67 -11.20 20.38
CA PHE A 476 21.01 -10.33 21.36
C PHE A 476 22.02 -9.36 21.95
N GLY A 477 21.58 -8.14 22.22
CA GLY A 477 22.46 -7.09 22.72
C GLY A 477 23.18 -7.41 24.04
N THR A 478 22.55 -8.23 24.89
CA THR A 478 23.11 -8.58 26.22
C THR A 478 23.99 -9.82 26.23
N LEU A 479 23.68 -10.82 25.41
CA LEU A 479 24.38 -12.11 25.41
C LEU A 479 25.20 -12.38 24.14
N GLY A 480 25.14 -11.47 23.18
CA GLY A 480 25.82 -11.65 21.91
C GLY A 480 25.19 -12.70 21.00
N ARG A 481 26.03 -13.42 20.25
CA ARG A 481 25.58 -14.48 19.34
C ARG A 481 25.21 -15.73 20.11
N THR A 482 24.04 -16.25 19.81
CA THR A 482 23.51 -17.51 20.34
C THR A 482 22.72 -18.23 19.24
N SER A 483 22.14 -19.35 19.59
CA SER A 483 21.26 -20.11 18.71
C SER A 483 19.99 -20.48 19.46
N LEU A 484 18.87 -20.47 18.74
CA LEU A 484 17.57 -20.97 19.22
C LEU A 484 17.19 -22.20 18.38
N THR A 485 16.59 -23.19 18.99
CA THR A 485 16.04 -24.34 18.23
C THR A 485 14.64 -24.00 17.75
N ILE A 486 14.33 -24.33 16.50
CA ILE A 486 12.99 -24.15 15.95
C ILE A 486 12.12 -25.30 16.42
N GLY A 487 11.22 -25.03 17.37
CA GLY A 487 10.31 -26.02 17.96
C GLY A 487 9.05 -26.25 17.15
N GLY A 488 8.72 -25.33 16.23
CA GLY A 488 7.53 -25.43 15.38
C GLY A 488 7.34 -24.23 14.48
N THR A 489 6.32 -24.31 13.63
CA THR A 489 5.87 -23.20 12.78
C THR A 489 4.45 -22.81 13.10
N TYR A 490 4.04 -21.60 12.71
CA TYR A 490 2.68 -21.08 12.85
C TYR A 490 2.30 -20.21 11.65
N ASP A 491 0.99 -20.11 11.38
CA ASP A 491 0.45 -19.51 10.16
C ASP A 491 -0.23 -18.14 10.39
N GLU A 492 -0.19 -17.59 11.63
CA GLU A 492 -0.82 -16.31 11.95
C GLU A 492 0.14 -15.37 12.68
N ASN A 493 0.76 -14.45 11.94
CA ASN A 493 1.80 -13.56 12.47
C ASN A 493 1.36 -12.11 12.78
N ARG A 494 0.11 -11.74 12.50
CA ARG A 494 -0.36 -10.34 12.59
C ARG A 494 -0.26 -9.73 13.98
N LEU A 495 -0.42 -10.55 15.02
CA LEU A 495 -0.35 -10.10 16.42
C LEU A 495 1.03 -10.32 17.04
N VAL A 496 1.71 -11.38 16.66
CA VAL A 496 2.94 -11.84 17.32
C VAL A 496 4.20 -11.67 16.47
N GLY A 497 4.06 -11.25 15.21
CA GLY A 497 5.19 -11.10 14.30
C GLY A 497 5.72 -12.44 13.78
N ASN A 498 7.01 -12.52 13.47
CA ASN A 498 7.60 -13.66 12.76
C ASN A 498 8.28 -14.68 13.67
N TYR A 499 8.54 -14.34 14.92
CA TYR A 499 9.28 -15.18 15.89
C TYR A 499 8.63 -15.08 17.25
N VAL A 500 8.34 -16.24 17.85
CA VAL A 500 7.68 -16.34 19.14
C VAL A 500 8.49 -17.22 20.08
N VAL A 501 8.67 -16.78 21.33
CA VAL A 501 9.30 -17.54 22.42
C VAL A 501 8.46 -17.48 23.68
N SER A 502 8.81 -18.27 24.71
CA SER A 502 8.19 -18.12 26.03
C SER A 502 8.69 -16.88 26.76
N LEU A 503 7.89 -16.36 27.71
CA LEU A 503 8.30 -15.27 28.62
C LEU A 503 9.58 -15.64 29.38
N GLU A 504 9.77 -16.91 29.75
CA GLU A 504 10.96 -17.40 30.43
C GLU A 504 12.19 -17.30 29.53
N THR A 505 12.08 -17.75 28.28
CA THR A 505 13.16 -17.68 27.29
C THR A 505 13.51 -16.23 26.99
N TYR A 506 12.52 -15.35 26.83
CA TYR A 506 12.71 -13.92 26.65
C TYR A 506 13.50 -13.30 27.82
N GLY A 507 13.19 -13.68 29.06
CA GLY A 507 13.89 -13.19 30.25
C GLY A 507 15.38 -13.52 30.29
N LYS A 508 15.82 -14.56 29.57
CA LYS A 508 17.26 -14.90 29.46
C LYS A 508 18.01 -13.91 28.56
N PHE A 509 17.32 -13.28 27.59
CA PHE A 509 17.92 -12.44 26.55
C PHE A 509 17.70 -10.94 26.78
N PHE A 510 16.61 -10.56 27.42
CA PHE A 510 16.24 -9.18 27.64
C PHE A 510 16.15 -8.87 29.15
N PRO A 511 16.92 -7.91 29.65
CA PRO A 511 16.86 -7.53 31.07
C PRO A 511 15.55 -6.80 31.41
N GLU A 512 14.99 -6.08 30.44
CA GLU A 512 13.73 -5.36 30.63
C GLU A 512 12.53 -6.29 30.41
N GLN A 513 11.79 -6.53 31.49
CA GLN A 513 10.61 -7.41 31.50
C GLN A 513 9.33 -6.60 31.44
N LEU A 514 9.18 -5.74 30.41
CA LEU A 514 8.01 -4.89 30.24
C LEU A 514 7.04 -5.48 29.23
N ASP A 515 5.75 -5.39 29.55
CA ASP A 515 4.68 -5.84 28.66
C ASP A 515 4.39 -4.77 27.61
N THR A 516 4.34 -5.16 26.34
CA THR A 516 3.94 -4.28 25.24
C THR A 516 2.43 -4.10 25.22
N PHE A 517 1.71 -5.20 25.43
CA PHE A 517 0.26 -5.22 25.64
C PHE A 517 -0.13 -6.49 26.41
N VAL A 518 -1.33 -6.47 27.00
CA VAL A 518 -1.92 -7.62 27.67
C VAL A 518 -3.28 -7.90 27.06
N MET A 519 -3.50 -9.13 26.64
CA MET A 519 -4.79 -9.59 26.13
C MET A 519 -5.59 -10.24 27.24
N VAL A 520 -6.86 -9.87 27.34
CA VAL A 520 -7.74 -10.32 28.44
C VAL A 520 -8.96 -11.03 27.88
N LYS A 521 -9.22 -12.23 28.36
CA LYS A 521 -10.44 -12.99 28.11
C LYS A 521 -11.36 -12.87 29.31
N LEU A 522 -12.62 -12.57 29.07
CA LEU A 522 -13.65 -12.50 30.10
C LEU A 522 -14.32 -13.85 30.30
N GLN A 523 -14.86 -14.04 31.50
CA GLN A 523 -15.72 -15.19 31.80
C GLN A 523 -17.03 -15.06 31.00
N PRO A 524 -17.64 -16.18 30.59
CA PRO A 524 -18.94 -16.14 29.92
C PRO A 524 -20.00 -15.41 30.76
N GLY A 525 -20.58 -14.35 30.16
CA GLY A 525 -21.61 -13.54 30.82
C GLY A 525 -21.09 -12.40 31.71
N ALA A 526 -19.78 -12.16 31.78
CA ALA A 526 -19.22 -10.99 32.45
C ALA A 526 -19.57 -9.70 31.67
N ASP A 527 -19.91 -8.63 32.40
CA ASP A 527 -20.18 -7.33 31.81
C ASP A 527 -18.86 -6.61 31.48
N LEU A 528 -18.66 -6.33 30.20
CA LEU A 528 -17.47 -5.64 29.69
C LEU A 528 -17.25 -4.28 30.37
N HIS A 529 -18.32 -3.51 30.60
CA HIS A 529 -18.23 -2.18 31.23
C HIS A 529 -17.89 -2.26 32.72
N ALA A 530 -18.33 -3.31 33.40
CA ALA A 530 -17.99 -3.51 34.80
C ALA A 530 -16.52 -3.87 35.03
N VAL A 531 -15.87 -4.47 34.03
CA VAL A 531 -14.44 -4.84 34.08
C VAL A 531 -13.54 -3.69 33.61
N GLN A 532 -14.05 -2.76 32.76
CA GLN A 532 -13.31 -1.59 32.29
C GLN A 532 -13.22 -0.44 33.31
N GLY A 533 -14.10 -0.37 34.32
CA GLY A 533 -14.12 0.67 35.36
C GLY A 533 -13.16 0.36 36.45
#